data_7990f7f6953650e84a5f1353fc6a5d24
#
_entry.id   7990f7f6953650e84a5f1353fc6a5d24
#
_cell.length_a   1.000
_cell.length_b   1.000
_cell.length_c   1.000
_cell.angle_alpha   90.00
_cell.angle_beta   90.00
_cell.angle_gamma   90.00
#
_symmetry.space_group_name_H-M   'P 1'
#
loop_
_entity.id
_entity.type
_entity.pdbx_description
1 polymer ?
#
loop_
_entity_poly.entity_id
_entity_poly.type
_entity_poly.pdbx_seq_one_letter_code
_entity_poly.pdbx_strand_id
1 'polypeptide(L)'
;LYPIWSKFGPEEIRVSAMTGLAELALSGCSLTSDHLYLYPNGSRLDDTIDAAKEIGIRFSPTRGSMSIGESDGGLPPDSLVEKEHLILEDCIRVIDKYHDPNPASFIQIGIAPCSPFSVSQNLMRDSALLARDKNVYLHTHLAENDEDVAYSIEKFGCRPGQYAEDLGWVGNDVWHAHCVKLDTKEQKLFSKTQTGI
;
A
#
# COMPACT_ATOMS: atom_id res chain seq x y z
N LEU A 1 9.63 -1.22 15.94
CA LEU A 1 8.22 -1.43 15.63
C LEU A 1 7.89 -2.90 15.42
N TYR A 2 8.57 -3.63 14.54
CA TYR A 2 8.30 -5.04 14.21
C TYR A 2 8.14 -5.99 15.41
N PRO A 3 8.95 -5.94 16.50
CA PRO A 3 8.76 -6.80 17.66
C PRO A 3 7.43 -6.58 18.40
N ILE A 4 6.79 -5.43 18.20
CA ILE A 4 5.45 -5.14 18.73
C ILE A 4 4.39 -5.60 17.73
N TRP A 5 4.53 -5.21 16.48
CA TRP A 5 3.57 -5.53 15.43
C TRP A 5 3.42 -7.03 15.15
N SER A 6 4.51 -7.80 15.28
CA SER A 6 4.48 -9.27 15.14
C SER A 6 3.57 -9.99 16.14
N LYS A 7 3.14 -9.30 17.20
CA LYS A 7 2.24 -9.86 18.22
C LYS A 7 0.77 -9.54 17.98
N PHE A 8 0.47 -8.67 17.00
CA PHE A 8 -0.91 -8.32 16.68
C PHE A 8 -1.62 -9.52 16.05
N GLY A 9 -2.89 -9.64 16.36
CA GLY A 9 -3.83 -10.54 15.71
C GLY A 9 -5.00 -9.76 15.11
N PRO A 10 -6.05 -10.45 14.66
CA PRO A 10 -7.22 -9.81 14.06
C PRO A 10 -7.86 -8.75 14.97
N GLU A 11 -7.95 -9.01 16.28
CA GLU A 11 -8.59 -8.09 17.21
C GLU A 11 -7.78 -6.81 17.42
N GLU A 12 -6.44 -6.91 17.57
CA GLU A 12 -5.59 -5.73 17.72
C GLU A 12 -5.61 -4.87 16.45
N ILE A 13 -5.59 -5.47 15.27
CA ILE A 13 -5.72 -4.76 13.99
C ILE A 13 -7.09 -4.06 13.92
N ARG A 14 -8.17 -4.79 14.22
CA ARG A 14 -9.53 -4.24 14.19
C ARG A 14 -9.71 -3.08 15.17
N VAL A 15 -9.28 -3.24 16.42
CA VAL A 15 -9.43 -2.20 17.46
C VAL A 15 -8.57 -0.97 17.14
N SER A 16 -7.35 -1.18 16.62
CA SER A 16 -6.49 -0.07 16.18
C SER A 16 -7.15 0.72 15.04
N ALA A 17 -7.67 0.03 14.04
CA ALA A 17 -8.40 0.65 12.93
C ALA A 17 -9.66 1.39 13.44
N MET A 18 -10.47 0.77 14.30
CA MET A 18 -11.65 1.42 14.90
C MET A 18 -11.29 2.73 15.60
N THR A 19 -10.23 2.73 16.40
CA THR A 19 -9.79 3.92 17.13
C THR A 19 -9.42 5.05 16.18
N GLY A 20 -8.55 4.77 15.19
CA GLY A 20 -8.13 5.78 14.21
C GLY A 20 -9.29 6.28 13.34
N LEU A 21 -10.15 5.37 12.87
CA LEU A 21 -11.31 5.73 12.04
C LEU A 21 -12.35 6.55 12.83
N ALA A 22 -12.57 6.23 14.12
CA ALA A 22 -13.46 7.00 14.97
C ALA A 22 -12.94 8.42 15.19
N GLU A 23 -11.64 8.60 15.47
CA GLU A 23 -11.02 9.92 15.60
C GLU A 23 -11.14 10.73 14.31
N LEU A 24 -10.89 10.11 13.16
CA LEU A 24 -11.05 10.76 11.85
C LEU A 24 -12.50 11.18 11.62
N ALA A 25 -13.48 10.31 11.87
CA ALA A 25 -14.89 10.64 11.72
C ALA A 25 -15.32 11.80 12.64
N LEU A 26 -14.88 11.80 13.90
CA LEU A 26 -15.15 12.87 14.86
C LEU A 26 -14.49 14.20 14.46
N SER A 27 -13.37 14.16 13.74
CA SER A 27 -12.72 15.36 13.20
C SER A 27 -13.39 15.93 11.94
N GLY A 28 -14.43 15.26 11.42
CA GLY A 28 -15.16 15.64 10.21
C GLY A 28 -14.65 14.98 8.93
N CYS A 29 -13.76 13.99 9.02
CA CYS A 29 -13.31 13.22 7.87
C CYS A 29 -14.44 12.30 7.38
N SER A 30 -14.77 12.36 6.10
CA SER A 30 -15.84 11.56 5.49
C SER A 30 -15.35 10.40 4.61
N LEU A 31 -14.07 10.40 4.27
CA LEU A 31 -13.38 9.35 3.53
C LEU A 31 -11.93 9.30 3.99
N THR A 32 -11.41 8.11 4.21
CA THR A 32 -10.00 7.91 4.51
C THR A 32 -9.44 6.69 3.78
N SER A 33 -8.13 6.64 3.65
CA SER A 33 -7.38 5.48 3.19
C SER A 33 -6.55 4.91 4.35
N ASP A 34 -6.16 3.65 4.24
CA ASP A 34 -5.25 2.98 5.15
C ASP A 34 -4.26 2.10 4.36
N HIS A 35 -3.05 1.98 4.86
CA HIS A 35 -2.01 1.15 4.26
C HIS A 35 -1.56 0.07 5.25
N LEU A 36 -2.36 -0.98 5.38
CA LEU A 36 -2.00 -2.17 6.15
C LEU A 36 -1.14 -3.11 5.29
N TYR A 37 0.11 -3.35 5.68
CA TYR A 37 1.08 -4.17 4.94
C TYR A 37 1.71 -5.29 5.76
N LEU A 38 1.17 -5.57 6.94
CA LEU A 38 1.56 -6.66 7.83
C LEU A 38 0.33 -7.46 8.26
N TYR A 39 0.42 -8.78 8.14
CA TYR A 39 -0.69 -9.68 8.46
C TYR A 39 -0.26 -10.78 9.43
N PRO A 40 0.22 -10.45 10.64
CA PRO A 40 0.65 -11.42 11.61
C PRO A 40 -0.55 -12.18 12.22
N ASN A 41 -0.29 -13.41 12.66
CA ASN A 41 -1.20 -14.20 13.48
C ASN A 41 -2.62 -14.37 12.91
N GLY A 42 -2.74 -14.44 11.58
CA GLY A 42 -4.02 -14.65 10.89
C GLY A 42 -4.86 -13.38 10.70
N SER A 43 -4.33 -12.20 11.00
CA SER A 43 -4.96 -10.92 10.66
C SER A 43 -5.10 -10.75 9.14
N ARG A 44 -6.07 -9.97 8.72
CA ARG A 44 -6.40 -9.72 7.31
C ARG A 44 -6.85 -8.28 7.10
N LEU A 45 -6.88 -7.83 5.85
CA LEU A 45 -7.47 -6.54 5.50
C LEU A 45 -8.97 -6.48 5.87
N ASP A 46 -9.63 -7.62 5.91
CA ASP A 46 -11.02 -7.79 6.38
C ASP A 46 -11.24 -7.15 7.76
N ASP A 47 -10.27 -7.24 8.67
CA ASP A 47 -10.38 -6.72 10.04
C ASP A 47 -10.50 -5.17 10.06
N THR A 48 -9.76 -4.47 9.20
CA THR A 48 -9.88 -3.01 9.07
C THR A 48 -11.15 -2.59 8.34
N ILE A 49 -11.58 -3.38 7.36
CA ILE A 49 -12.83 -3.14 6.61
C ILE A 49 -14.03 -3.29 7.54
N ASP A 50 -14.05 -4.31 8.40
CA ASP A 50 -15.14 -4.51 9.35
C ASP A 50 -15.19 -3.38 10.39
N ALA A 51 -14.03 -2.88 10.84
CA ALA A 51 -13.94 -1.69 11.69
C ALA A 51 -14.54 -0.45 10.99
N ALA A 52 -14.23 -0.21 9.71
CA ALA A 52 -14.77 0.91 8.95
C ALA A 52 -16.28 0.85 8.77
N LYS A 53 -16.82 -0.35 8.53
CA LYS A 53 -18.28 -0.57 8.45
C LYS A 53 -18.99 -0.26 9.76
N GLU A 54 -18.40 -0.65 10.89
CA GLU A 54 -18.96 -0.41 12.21
C GLU A 54 -18.95 1.09 12.57
N ILE A 55 -17.87 1.80 12.25
CA ILE A 55 -17.77 3.25 12.45
C ILE A 55 -18.68 4.04 11.48
N GLY A 56 -18.91 3.51 10.28
CA GLY A 56 -19.76 4.16 9.28
C GLY A 56 -19.04 5.25 8.48
N ILE A 57 -17.71 5.17 8.30
CA ILE A 57 -16.92 6.07 7.48
C ILE A 57 -16.60 5.41 6.13
N ARG A 58 -16.64 6.18 5.04
CA ARG A 58 -16.15 5.69 3.74
C ARG A 58 -14.66 5.39 3.81
N PHE A 59 -14.28 4.25 3.26
CA PHE A 59 -12.94 3.71 3.45
C PHE A 59 -12.34 3.19 2.15
N SER A 60 -11.12 3.64 1.85
CA SER A 60 -10.34 3.16 0.72
C SER A 60 -9.10 2.40 1.24
N PRO A 61 -9.30 1.20 1.81
CA PRO A 61 -8.18 0.42 2.30
C PRO A 61 -7.33 -0.09 1.16
N THR A 62 -6.03 -0.15 1.38
CA THR A 62 -5.11 -0.76 0.44
C THR A 62 -4.59 -2.09 0.97
N ARG A 63 -4.60 -3.13 0.14
CA ARG A 63 -3.97 -4.40 0.44
C ARG A 63 -2.46 -4.22 0.28
N GLY A 64 -1.82 -3.84 1.39
CA GLY A 64 -0.38 -3.68 1.47
C GLY A 64 0.34 -5.02 1.54
N SER A 65 1.66 -5.04 1.30
CA SER A 65 2.44 -6.27 1.34
C SER A 65 3.93 -6.00 1.51
N MET A 66 4.63 -7.00 2.06
CA MET A 66 6.09 -7.10 2.06
C MET A 66 6.47 -8.54 1.70
N SER A 67 7.47 -8.72 0.82
CA SER A 67 7.95 -10.04 0.38
C SER A 67 9.44 -10.27 0.60
N ILE A 68 10.21 -9.21 0.93
CA ILE A 68 11.66 -9.28 1.17
C ILE A 68 11.92 -9.15 2.66
N GLY A 69 12.30 -10.26 3.31
CA GLY A 69 12.66 -10.31 4.72
C GLY A 69 14.14 -10.07 5.00
N GLU A 70 14.53 -10.11 6.27
CA GLU A 70 15.92 -9.90 6.72
C GLU A 70 16.89 -10.88 6.05
N SER A 71 16.50 -12.13 5.82
CA SER A 71 17.35 -13.13 5.14
C SER A 71 17.64 -12.79 3.67
N ASP A 72 16.79 -12.00 3.03
CA ASP A 72 16.93 -11.53 1.65
C ASP A 72 17.38 -10.06 1.55
N GLY A 73 17.83 -9.50 2.67
CA GLY A 73 18.34 -8.12 2.75
C GLY A 73 17.26 -7.05 2.92
N GLY A 74 16.03 -7.45 3.26
CA GLY A 74 14.96 -6.54 3.65
C GLY A 74 15.05 -6.09 5.10
N LEU A 75 14.13 -5.22 5.52
CA LEU A 75 14.05 -4.71 6.88
C LEU A 75 13.12 -5.53 7.80
N PRO A 76 11.99 -6.08 7.31
CA PRO A 76 11.09 -6.83 8.17
C PRO A 76 11.64 -8.23 8.51
N PRO A 77 11.35 -8.74 9.71
CA PRO A 77 11.61 -10.15 10.03
C PRO A 77 10.95 -11.09 9.01
N ASP A 78 11.62 -12.20 8.68
CA ASP A 78 11.11 -13.20 7.71
C ASP A 78 9.72 -13.74 8.07
N SER A 79 9.38 -13.75 9.36
CA SER A 79 8.07 -14.17 9.85
C SER A 79 6.93 -13.21 9.52
N LEU A 80 7.24 -12.00 9.05
CA LEU A 80 6.27 -10.95 8.72
C LEU A 80 6.13 -10.68 7.23
N VAL A 81 6.89 -11.39 6.39
CA VAL A 81 6.76 -11.28 4.93
C VAL A 81 5.92 -12.41 4.37
N GLU A 82 5.35 -12.18 3.22
CA GLU A 82 4.45 -13.11 2.53
C GLU A 82 5.05 -13.58 1.21
N LYS A 83 4.62 -14.74 0.75
CA LYS A 83 4.94 -15.22 -0.60
C LYS A 83 4.16 -14.43 -1.66
N GLU A 84 4.83 -13.97 -2.70
CA GLU A 84 4.26 -13.05 -3.69
C GLU A 84 3.00 -13.57 -4.38
N HIS A 85 2.93 -14.87 -4.73
CA HIS A 85 1.72 -15.44 -5.31
C HIS A 85 0.52 -15.41 -4.36
N LEU A 86 0.75 -15.59 -3.03
CA LEU A 86 -0.31 -15.50 -2.03
C LEU A 86 -0.76 -14.05 -1.82
N ILE A 87 0.16 -13.07 -1.95
CA ILE A 87 -0.16 -11.64 -1.94
C ILE A 87 -1.14 -11.32 -3.07
N LEU A 88 -0.82 -11.73 -4.31
CA LEU A 88 -1.66 -11.47 -5.48
C LEU A 88 -3.02 -12.18 -5.39
N GLU A 89 -3.04 -13.42 -4.92
CA GLU A 89 -4.29 -14.16 -4.67
C GLU A 89 -5.18 -13.45 -3.64
N ASP A 90 -4.59 -12.94 -2.55
CA ASP A 90 -5.35 -12.20 -1.54
C ASP A 90 -5.80 -10.82 -2.02
N CYS A 91 -5.01 -10.13 -2.87
CA CYS A 91 -5.45 -8.92 -3.56
C CYS A 91 -6.71 -9.19 -4.38
N ILE A 92 -6.72 -10.24 -5.20
CA ILE A 92 -7.90 -10.63 -5.99
C ILE A 92 -9.08 -10.93 -5.06
N ARG A 93 -8.86 -11.69 -3.99
CA ARG A 93 -9.91 -12.05 -3.03
C ARG A 93 -10.58 -10.84 -2.40
N VAL A 94 -9.79 -9.86 -1.90
CA VAL A 94 -10.36 -8.67 -1.23
C VAL A 94 -11.04 -7.74 -2.23
N ILE A 95 -10.53 -7.63 -3.45
CA ILE A 95 -11.17 -6.86 -4.51
C ILE A 95 -12.52 -7.49 -4.86
N ASP A 96 -12.56 -8.76 -5.20
CA ASP A 96 -13.79 -9.46 -5.59
C ASP A 96 -14.84 -9.48 -4.47
N LYS A 97 -14.41 -9.43 -3.20
CA LYS A 97 -15.31 -9.46 -2.04
C LYS A 97 -15.86 -8.10 -1.64
N TYR A 98 -15.07 -7.04 -1.76
CA TYR A 98 -15.36 -5.77 -1.11
C TYR A 98 -15.37 -4.55 -2.01
N HIS A 99 -14.67 -4.58 -3.17
CA HIS A 99 -14.54 -3.41 -4.00
C HIS A 99 -15.86 -3.05 -4.68
N ASP A 100 -16.30 -1.81 -4.48
CA ASP A 100 -17.42 -1.23 -5.22
C ASP A 100 -16.90 -0.08 -6.11
N PRO A 101 -16.90 -0.23 -7.45
CA PRO A 101 -16.35 0.75 -8.37
C PRO A 101 -17.21 2.01 -8.53
N ASN A 102 -18.41 2.04 -7.95
CA ASN A 102 -19.28 3.20 -8.07
C ASN A 102 -18.71 4.43 -7.39
N PRO A 103 -18.85 5.63 -7.97
CA PRO A 103 -18.41 6.87 -7.33
C PRO A 103 -19.05 7.03 -5.94
N ALA A 104 -18.24 7.41 -4.96
CA ALA A 104 -18.66 7.60 -3.57
C ALA A 104 -19.18 6.33 -2.87
N SER A 105 -18.84 5.15 -3.37
CA SER A 105 -19.11 3.88 -2.68
C SER A 105 -18.46 3.83 -1.29
N PHE A 106 -18.95 2.93 -0.45
CA PHE A 106 -18.50 2.85 0.93
C PHE A 106 -17.09 2.25 1.04
N ILE A 107 -16.76 1.24 0.23
CA ILE A 107 -15.44 0.57 0.21
C ILE A 107 -14.88 0.54 -1.22
N GLN A 108 -13.67 1.09 -1.37
CA GLN A 108 -12.90 0.99 -2.61
C GLN A 108 -11.51 0.44 -2.31
N ILE A 109 -11.21 -0.75 -2.80
CA ILE A 109 -9.92 -1.42 -2.53
C ILE A 109 -8.83 -0.86 -3.44
N GLY A 110 -7.63 -0.65 -2.87
CA GLY A 110 -6.40 -0.43 -3.61
C GLY A 110 -5.38 -1.55 -3.39
N ILE A 111 -4.37 -1.65 -4.25
CA ILE A 111 -3.23 -2.55 -4.10
C ILE A 111 -2.00 -1.72 -3.71
N ALA A 112 -1.26 -2.17 -2.67
CA ALA A 112 -0.19 -1.35 -2.11
C ALA A 112 1.00 -2.15 -1.56
N PRO A 113 1.90 -2.70 -2.41
CA PRO A 113 3.22 -3.08 -1.94
C PRO A 113 3.83 -1.96 -1.07
N CYS A 114 4.42 -2.31 0.08
CA CYS A 114 4.81 -1.33 1.08
C CYS A 114 5.76 -0.27 0.52
N SER A 115 6.80 -0.70 -0.17
CA SER A 115 7.79 0.19 -0.78
C SER A 115 8.63 -0.55 -1.83
N PRO A 116 9.37 0.14 -2.72
CA PRO A 116 10.26 -0.49 -3.69
C PRO A 116 11.37 -1.36 -3.08
N PHE A 117 11.69 -1.17 -1.82
CA PHE A 117 12.74 -1.95 -1.12
C PHE A 117 12.20 -3.05 -0.21
N SER A 118 10.89 -3.19 -0.10
CA SER A 118 10.24 -4.22 0.72
C SER A 118 9.61 -5.35 -0.08
N VAL A 119 9.62 -5.24 -1.41
CA VAL A 119 9.09 -6.24 -2.35
C VAL A 119 9.98 -6.37 -3.58
N SER A 120 9.81 -7.44 -4.36
CA SER A 120 10.52 -7.59 -5.63
C SER A 120 9.98 -6.65 -6.71
N GLN A 121 10.82 -6.37 -7.74
CA GLN A 121 10.38 -5.66 -8.94
C GLN A 121 9.26 -6.41 -9.68
N ASN A 122 9.26 -7.73 -9.61
CA ASN A 122 8.21 -8.54 -10.22
C ASN A 122 6.87 -8.31 -9.53
N LEU A 123 6.84 -8.33 -8.19
CA LEU A 123 5.61 -8.04 -7.44
C LEU A 123 5.12 -6.61 -7.71
N MET A 124 6.02 -5.62 -7.79
CA MET A 124 5.64 -4.25 -8.18
C MET A 124 4.94 -4.24 -9.55
N ARG A 125 5.54 -4.88 -10.56
CA ARG A 125 4.99 -4.94 -11.92
C ARG A 125 3.67 -5.68 -11.98
N ASP A 126 3.60 -6.85 -11.35
CA ASP A 126 2.41 -7.70 -11.36
C ASP A 126 1.25 -7.04 -10.59
N SER A 127 1.55 -6.33 -9.50
CA SER A 127 0.57 -5.50 -8.77
C SER A 127 0.00 -4.39 -9.65
N ALA A 128 0.84 -3.71 -10.42
CA ALA A 128 0.40 -2.65 -11.33
C ALA A 128 -0.48 -3.20 -12.47
N LEU A 129 -0.14 -4.36 -13.02
CA LEU A 129 -0.95 -5.05 -14.03
C LEU A 129 -2.29 -5.50 -13.46
N LEU A 130 -2.28 -6.13 -12.29
CA LEU A 130 -3.49 -6.60 -11.61
C LEU A 130 -4.43 -5.44 -11.27
N ALA A 131 -3.90 -4.33 -10.74
CA ALA A 131 -4.72 -3.18 -10.39
C ALA A 131 -5.46 -2.61 -11.61
N ARG A 132 -4.82 -2.54 -12.76
CA ARG A 132 -5.43 -2.06 -14.01
C ARG A 132 -6.42 -3.05 -14.60
N ASP A 133 -6.13 -4.35 -14.53
CA ASP A 133 -7.09 -5.40 -14.91
C ASP A 133 -8.37 -5.34 -14.08
N LYS A 134 -8.23 -5.09 -12.77
CA LYS A 134 -9.35 -4.97 -11.82
C LYS A 134 -9.93 -3.55 -11.70
N ASN A 135 -9.35 -2.56 -12.36
CA ASN A 135 -9.73 -1.14 -12.28
C ASN A 135 -9.76 -0.63 -10.84
N VAL A 136 -8.70 -0.88 -10.09
CA VAL A 136 -8.48 -0.40 -8.72
C VAL A 136 -7.25 0.48 -8.63
N TYR A 137 -7.12 1.24 -7.54
CA TYR A 137 -6.00 2.16 -7.30
C TYR A 137 -4.73 1.45 -6.87
N LEU A 138 -3.59 2.13 -7.10
CA LEU A 138 -2.25 1.75 -6.66
C LEU A 138 -1.70 2.74 -5.65
N HIS A 139 -1.05 2.23 -4.61
CA HIS A 139 -0.39 3.02 -3.59
C HIS A 139 0.92 2.38 -3.12
N THR A 140 1.94 3.18 -2.82
CA THR A 140 3.18 2.74 -2.18
C THR A 140 3.90 3.90 -1.51
N HIS A 141 4.84 3.62 -0.59
CA HIS A 141 5.78 4.63 -0.10
C HIS A 141 6.87 4.85 -1.14
N LEU A 142 7.21 6.11 -1.41
CA LEU A 142 8.20 6.45 -2.43
C LEU A 142 8.98 7.71 -2.05
N ALA A 143 10.30 7.66 -2.20
CA ALA A 143 11.20 8.81 -2.04
C ALA A 143 10.99 9.55 -0.70
N GLU A 144 10.86 8.81 0.40
CA GLU A 144 10.61 9.36 1.73
C GLU A 144 11.82 10.13 2.25
N ASN A 145 13.01 9.54 2.11
CA ASN A 145 14.25 10.05 2.66
C ASN A 145 15.44 9.86 1.69
N ASP A 146 16.63 10.28 2.10
CA ASP A 146 17.82 10.20 1.25
C ASP A 146 18.32 8.76 1.07
N GLU A 147 18.06 7.90 2.06
CA GLU A 147 18.38 6.47 2.00
C GLU A 147 17.55 5.75 0.92
N ASP A 148 16.28 6.10 0.76
CA ASP A 148 15.43 5.55 -0.31
C ASP A 148 15.97 5.90 -1.69
N VAL A 149 16.42 7.15 -1.87
CA VAL A 149 17.02 7.60 -3.13
C VAL A 149 18.33 6.87 -3.40
N ALA A 150 19.19 6.75 -2.38
CA ALA A 150 20.47 6.04 -2.50
C ALA A 150 20.26 4.56 -2.85
N TYR A 151 19.34 3.89 -2.15
CA TYR A 151 18.95 2.50 -2.41
C TYR A 151 18.46 2.32 -3.85
N SER A 152 17.57 3.19 -4.31
CA SER A 152 17.02 3.11 -5.67
C SER A 152 18.10 3.23 -6.74
N ILE A 153 19.03 4.17 -6.57
CA ILE A 153 20.16 4.36 -7.48
C ILE A 153 21.10 3.15 -7.45
N GLU A 154 21.45 2.67 -6.26
CA GLU A 154 22.37 1.54 -6.10
C GLU A 154 21.77 0.24 -6.63
N LYS A 155 20.51 -0.04 -6.29
CA LYS A 155 19.88 -1.33 -6.58
C LYS A 155 19.27 -1.41 -7.96
N PHE A 156 18.69 -0.30 -8.44
CA PHE A 156 17.93 -0.25 -9.69
C PHE A 156 18.57 0.61 -10.78
N GLY A 157 19.63 1.35 -10.46
CA GLY A 157 20.34 2.21 -11.41
C GLY A 157 19.61 3.50 -11.78
N CYS A 158 18.52 3.83 -11.10
CA CYS A 158 17.68 5.00 -11.38
C CYS A 158 17.10 5.60 -10.10
N ARG A 159 16.58 6.83 -10.19
CA ARG A 159 15.89 7.49 -9.10
C ARG A 159 14.48 6.91 -8.89
N PRO A 160 13.89 7.11 -7.69
CA PRO A 160 12.59 6.52 -7.34
C PRO A 160 11.46 6.81 -8.32
N GLY A 161 11.35 8.04 -8.85
CA GLY A 161 10.30 8.39 -9.81
C GLY A 161 10.47 7.70 -11.16
N GLN A 162 11.72 7.53 -11.64
CA GLN A 162 12.00 6.75 -12.84
C GLN A 162 11.69 5.26 -12.63
N TYR A 163 12.08 4.70 -11.48
CA TYR A 163 11.73 3.34 -11.10
C TYR A 163 10.21 3.13 -11.11
N ALA A 164 9.45 4.08 -10.56
CA ALA A 164 8.00 4.04 -10.58
C ALA A 164 7.45 4.04 -12.03
N GLU A 165 7.97 4.91 -12.90
CA GLU A 165 7.57 4.94 -14.33
C GLU A 165 7.87 3.61 -15.03
N ASP A 166 9.08 3.07 -14.85
CA ASP A 166 9.53 1.83 -15.52
C ASP A 166 8.69 0.59 -15.15
N LEU A 167 8.09 0.60 -13.96
CA LEU A 167 7.26 -0.50 -13.46
C LEU A 167 5.75 -0.22 -13.58
N GLY A 168 5.36 0.89 -14.20
CA GLY A 168 3.96 1.24 -14.41
C GLY A 168 3.28 1.86 -13.19
N TRP A 169 4.04 2.46 -12.28
CA TRP A 169 3.56 3.10 -11.06
C TRP A 169 3.39 4.62 -11.20
N VAL A 170 2.91 5.04 -12.37
CA VAL A 170 2.51 6.41 -12.65
C VAL A 170 1.16 6.44 -13.37
N GLY A 171 0.34 7.43 -13.10
CA GLY A 171 -1.01 7.58 -13.68
C GLY A 171 -1.99 8.17 -12.68
N ASN A 172 -3.18 8.53 -13.16
CA ASN A 172 -4.26 9.06 -12.34
C ASN A 172 -4.93 8.00 -11.44
N ASP A 173 -4.55 6.75 -11.61
CA ASP A 173 -4.91 5.59 -10.80
C ASP A 173 -3.88 5.28 -9.69
N VAL A 174 -2.85 6.12 -9.56
CA VAL A 174 -1.71 5.93 -8.64
C VAL A 174 -1.55 7.12 -7.71
N TRP A 175 -1.31 6.86 -6.43
CA TRP A 175 -0.79 7.88 -5.51
C TRP A 175 0.31 7.30 -4.62
N HIS A 176 1.27 8.13 -4.24
CA HIS A 176 2.40 7.75 -3.42
C HIS A 176 2.41 8.48 -2.08
N ALA A 177 2.81 7.77 -1.02
CA ALA A 177 3.11 8.40 0.25
C ALA A 177 4.51 9.04 0.21
N HIS A 178 4.67 10.12 0.97
CA HIS A 178 5.89 10.90 1.18
C HIS A 178 6.30 11.75 -0.02
N CYS A 179 6.99 11.20 -1.00
CA CYS A 179 7.49 11.93 -2.18
C CYS A 179 8.39 13.15 -1.86
N VAL A 180 8.97 13.19 -0.65
CA VAL A 180 9.75 14.34 -0.11
C VAL A 180 11.01 14.57 -0.92
N LYS A 181 11.61 13.52 -1.46
CA LYS A 181 12.90 13.56 -2.16
C LYS A 181 12.79 13.48 -3.69
N LEU A 182 11.62 13.74 -4.25
CA LEU A 182 11.46 13.84 -5.69
C LEU A 182 12.23 15.06 -6.23
N ASP A 183 13.01 14.87 -7.27
CA ASP A 183 13.63 15.98 -7.99
C ASP A 183 12.65 16.67 -8.96
N THR A 184 13.09 17.77 -9.56
CA THR A 184 12.25 18.54 -10.48
C THR A 184 11.79 17.76 -11.72
N LYS A 185 12.57 16.74 -12.17
CA LYS A 185 12.17 15.91 -13.31
C LYS A 185 11.08 14.93 -12.91
N GLU A 186 11.22 14.31 -11.76
CA GLU A 186 10.24 13.39 -11.18
C GLU A 186 8.92 14.11 -10.86
N GLN A 187 8.98 15.34 -10.30
CA GLN A 187 7.81 16.18 -10.06
C GLN A 187 7.06 16.52 -11.37
N LYS A 188 7.80 16.84 -12.45
CA LYS A 188 7.20 17.08 -13.76
C LYS A 188 6.58 15.83 -14.37
N LEU A 189 7.21 14.67 -14.18
CA LEU A 189 6.67 13.39 -14.60
C LEU A 189 5.33 13.12 -13.90
N PHE A 190 5.28 13.23 -12.58
CA PHE A 190 4.06 12.99 -11.80
C PHE A 190 2.94 13.98 -12.15
N SER A 191 3.28 15.25 -12.35
CA SER A 191 2.33 16.26 -12.83
C SER A 191 1.77 15.91 -14.22
N LYS A 192 2.63 15.48 -15.16
CA LYS A 192 2.21 15.10 -16.52
C LYS A 192 1.33 13.85 -16.55
N THR A 193 1.63 12.87 -15.70
CA THR A 193 0.91 11.60 -15.60
C THR A 193 -0.30 11.69 -14.67
N GLN A 194 -0.50 12.81 -13.99
CA GLN A 194 -1.54 13.01 -12.97
C GLN A 194 -1.40 12.05 -11.78
N THR A 195 -0.18 11.61 -11.48
CA THR A 195 0.11 10.78 -10.32
C THR A 195 -0.07 11.59 -9.04
N GLY A 196 -0.85 11.06 -8.09
CA GLY A 196 -1.08 11.67 -6.77
C GLY A 196 0.12 11.53 -5.82
N ILE A 197 0.25 12.46 -4.88
CA ILE A 197 1.23 12.41 -3.79
C ILE A 197 0.57 12.85 -2.48
#